data_6b71d2fac720308ac595f38b57bff89f
#
_entry.id   6b71d2fac720308ac595f38b57bff89f
#
_cell.length_a   1.000
_cell.length_b   1.000
_cell.length_c   1.000
_cell.angle_alpha   90.00
_cell.angle_beta   90.00
_cell.angle_gamma   90.00
#
_symmetry.space_group_name_H-M   'P 1'
#
loop_
_entity.id
_entity.type
_entity.pdbx_description
1 polymer ?
#
loop_
_entity_poly.entity_id
_entity_poly.type
_entity_poly.pdbx_seq_one_letter_code
_entity_poly.pdbx_strand_id
1 'polypeptide(L)'
;MATVAERGFDSTAMRLSHSERVELTVNTNLLSEREEIFESWRRCFREYGVDAEDFSEPHIVTQNELKVFREPLENILAQAQEEIDRLYAVLRHHGYVVLLCNRHGVAIHHRGDEGKANEFKHWGIWVGGVWSEQAEGTNGIGTCIAEQRPVLVHADQHFRSRHTQLSCASAPIFDPDGELHAVLDVSRVASGEDQGLLPLVLDTVTVTARAIEERLFREYFRHAWTIAALPADNGTAVLLAVDAHQWIRGADHIARGSLDLDNEKLASGVPLSAAFEFDASIFRATGDRDIPVRLMRAGGGGWWHALLTPPLSKSRIARSWTEAMVHSRPRISTLGQLQIAEPLAPTRGGLPPVVVQRICEYIESHLEQKIGLEALATMAGLSTHHFARSFHETVGMPPHGYLLSRRLDRAERMLRQTQLPLSEIAAATGFSDQSHLARHFRRRTGTSPRLARMEGEISPHHPIG
;
A
#
# COMPACT_ATOMS: atom_id res chain seq x y z
N MET A 1 -33.45 24.91 57.10
CA MET A 1 -33.91 26.03 56.24
C MET A 1 -32.93 26.09 55.10
N ALA A 2 -33.32 25.77 54.00
CA ALA A 2 -34.21 25.83 52.94
C ALA A 2 -33.56 25.12 51.74
N THR A 3 -34.17 24.07 51.37
CA THR A 3 -34.19 23.42 50.05
C THR A 3 -34.13 24.43 48.91
N VAL A 4 -33.13 24.26 48.02
CA VAL A 4 -33.19 24.83 46.69
C VAL A 4 -33.47 23.67 45.71
N ALA A 5 -34.62 23.79 45.12
CA ALA A 5 -35.32 22.94 44.22
C ALA A 5 -34.43 22.25 43.16
N GLU A 6 -34.51 20.96 43.10
CA GLU A 6 -34.45 20.15 41.88
C GLU A 6 -35.51 20.72 40.92
N ARG A 7 -35.07 21.57 39.97
CA ARG A 7 -35.85 21.80 38.78
C ARG A 7 -35.64 20.59 37.88
N GLY A 8 -36.71 19.79 37.78
CA GLY A 8 -36.79 18.69 36.84
C GLY A 8 -36.36 19.17 35.46
N PHE A 9 -35.37 18.52 34.92
CA PHE A 9 -35.12 18.55 33.49
C PHE A 9 -36.34 17.93 32.84
N ASP A 10 -37.10 18.83 32.21
CA ASP A 10 -38.31 18.52 31.47
C ASP A 10 -38.01 17.41 30.44
N SER A 11 -38.70 16.30 30.56
CA SER A 11 -38.60 15.11 29.68
C SER A 11 -39.13 15.35 28.28
N THR A 12 -39.28 16.58 27.88
CA THR A 12 -39.59 17.09 26.54
C THR A 12 -38.29 17.56 25.83
N ALA A 13 -37.11 17.01 26.15
CA ALA A 13 -36.00 17.11 25.23
C ALA A 13 -36.45 16.42 23.93
N MET A 14 -37.05 17.21 23.07
CA MET A 14 -37.40 16.86 21.70
C MET A 14 -36.28 16.00 21.15
N ARG A 15 -36.59 14.77 20.73
CA ARG A 15 -35.60 13.89 20.11
C ARG A 15 -35.27 14.54 18.77
N LEU A 16 -34.22 15.38 18.76
CA LEU A 16 -33.66 15.95 17.53
C LEU A 16 -33.41 14.81 16.53
N SER A 17 -33.75 15.02 15.28
CA SER A 17 -33.35 14.13 14.21
C SER A 17 -31.82 14.06 14.16
N HIS A 18 -31.27 13.08 13.44
CA HIS A 18 -29.84 12.97 13.32
C HIS A 18 -29.22 14.22 12.66
N SER A 19 -29.84 14.71 11.58
CA SER A 19 -29.41 15.92 10.87
C SER A 19 -29.45 17.18 11.77
N GLU A 20 -30.54 17.35 12.55
CA GLU A 20 -30.63 18.45 13.50
C GLU A 20 -29.51 18.40 14.57
N ARG A 21 -29.13 17.21 15.01
CA ARG A 21 -27.99 17.04 15.94
C ARG A 21 -26.67 17.40 15.29
N VAL A 22 -26.44 16.97 14.04
CA VAL A 22 -25.23 17.34 13.28
C VAL A 22 -25.16 18.85 13.13
N GLU A 23 -26.22 19.49 12.65
CA GLU A 23 -26.28 20.92 12.43
C GLU A 23 -26.09 21.71 13.74
N LEU A 24 -26.75 21.32 14.81
CA LEU A 24 -26.61 21.95 16.13
C LEU A 24 -25.16 21.82 16.62
N THR A 25 -24.58 20.64 16.54
CA THR A 25 -23.20 20.39 17.00
C THR A 25 -22.20 21.24 16.24
N VAL A 26 -22.31 21.29 14.90
CA VAL A 26 -21.39 22.09 14.06
C VAL A 26 -21.55 23.60 14.30
N ASN A 27 -22.78 24.07 14.59
CA ASN A 27 -23.05 25.50 14.78
C ASN A 27 -22.76 26.00 16.20
N THR A 28 -22.87 25.13 17.22
CA THR A 28 -22.64 25.54 18.62
C THR A 28 -21.23 25.30 19.11
N ASN A 29 -20.37 24.67 18.30
CA ASN A 29 -18.99 24.34 18.67
C ASN A 29 -18.90 23.54 19.99
N LEU A 30 -19.95 22.79 20.32
CA LEU A 30 -19.96 21.90 21.46
C LEU A 30 -18.99 20.76 21.16
N LEU A 31 -17.89 20.72 21.90
CA LEU A 31 -16.85 19.70 21.78
C LEU A 31 -17.50 18.31 21.96
N SER A 32 -17.46 17.49 20.94
CA SER A 32 -17.75 16.08 21.01
C SER A 32 -16.63 15.39 21.81
N GLU A 33 -16.94 14.28 22.47
CA GLU A 33 -15.93 13.46 23.14
C GLU A 33 -14.84 12.94 22.18
N ARG A 34 -15.06 13.06 20.87
CA ARG A 34 -14.12 12.69 19.80
C ARG A 34 -13.92 13.86 18.84
N GLU A 35 -12.82 14.53 19.00
CA GLU A 35 -12.44 15.71 18.22
C GLU A 35 -12.43 15.44 16.71
N GLU A 36 -11.96 14.25 16.28
CA GLU A 36 -11.88 13.87 14.88
C GLU A 36 -13.25 13.79 14.18
N ILE A 37 -14.27 13.31 14.89
CA ILE A 37 -15.63 13.19 14.34
C ILE A 37 -16.22 14.58 14.17
N PHE A 38 -16.00 15.45 15.17
CA PHE A 38 -16.47 16.83 15.11
C PHE A 38 -15.83 17.62 13.96
N GLU A 39 -14.52 17.50 13.80
CA GLU A 39 -13.79 18.16 12.71
C GLU A 39 -14.24 17.62 11.33
N SER A 40 -14.48 16.32 11.22
CA SER A 40 -15.05 15.71 10.02
C SER A 40 -16.45 16.23 9.73
N TRP A 41 -17.34 16.31 10.74
CA TRP A 41 -18.69 16.87 10.57
C TRP A 41 -18.63 18.32 10.10
N ARG A 42 -17.71 19.10 10.64
CA ARG A 42 -17.51 20.50 10.25
C ARG A 42 -17.06 20.63 8.80
N ARG A 43 -16.10 19.81 8.35
CA ARG A 43 -15.67 19.75 6.94
C ARG A 43 -16.83 19.35 6.03
N CYS A 44 -17.54 18.29 6.37
CA CYS A 44 -18.67 17.79 5.58
C CYS A 44 -19.78 18.85 5.43
N PHE A 45 -20.14 19.51 6.51
CA PHE A 45 -21.20 20.52 6.52
C PHE A 45 -20.78 21.82 5.85
N ARG A 46 -19.62 22.40 6.25
CA ARG A 46 -19.23 23.77 5.85
C ARG A 46 -18.42 23.83 4.56
N GLU A 47 -17.56 22.84 4.32
CA GLU A 47 -16.63 22.89 3.20
C GLU A 47 -17.15 22.09 2.01
N TYR A 48 -17.74 20.92 2.25
CA TYR A 48 -18.25 20.06 1.18
C TYR A 48 -19.74 20.23 0.90
N GLY A 49 -20.50 20.85 1.80
CA GLY A 49 -21.94 21.06 1.63
C GLY A 49 -22.74 19.76 1.54
N VAL A 50 -22.28 18.71 2.24
CA VAL A 50 -22.98 17.41 2.26
C VAL A 50 -24.28 17.56 3.02
N ASP A 51 -25.36 17.00 2.47
CA ASP A 51 -26.67 16.94 3.14
C ASP A 51 -26.74 15.67 4.01
N ALA A 52 -26.98 15.84 5.31
CA ALA A 52 -27.10 14.74 6.26
C ALA A 52 -28.36 13.89 6.03
N GLU A 53 -29.39 14.43 5.38
CA GLU A 53 -30.65 13.73 5.06
C GLU A 53 -30.74 13.24 3.62
N ASP A 54 -29.64 13.32 2.85
CA ASP A 54 -29.63 12.71 1.52
C ASP A 54 -29.64 11.19 1.59
N PHE A 55 -30.73 10.62 1.09
CA PHE A 55 -30.98 9.16 0.97
C PHE A 55 -30.78 8.64 -0.46
N SER A 56 -30.09 9.39 -1.31
CA SER A 56 -29.74 8.94 -2.66
C SER A 56 -28.97 7.60 -2.63
N GLU A 57 -29.01 6.86 -3.73
CA GLU A 57 -28.25 5.61 -3.84
C GLU A 57 -26.76 5.86 -3.70
N PRO A 58 -25.98 4.89 -3.15
CA PRO A 58 -24.54 5.00 -3.05
C PRO A 58 -23.90 5.25 -4.42
N HIS A 59 -22.91 6.12 -4.45
CA HIS A 59 -22.13 6.35 -5.67
C HIS A 59 -21.21 5.14 -5.94
N ILE A 60 -21.46 4.46 -7.06
CA ILE A 60 -20.66 3.32 -7.52
C ILE A 60 -20.02 3.70 -8.86
N VAL A 61 -18.70 3.64 -8.93
CA VAL A 61 -17.96 3.89 -10.17
C VAL A 61 -18.25 2.80 -11.22
N THR A 62 -18.16 3.17 -12.48
CA THR A 62 -18.30 2.21 -13.60
C THR A 62 -17.12 1.22 -13.62
N GLN A 63 -17.30 0.08 -14.32
CA GLN A 63 -16.24 -0.92 -14.46
C GLN A 63 -14.97 -0.38 -15.14
N ASN A 64 -15.11 0.60 -16.03
CA ASN A 64 -13.97 1.23 -16.69
C ASN A 64 -13.20 2.15 -15.75
N GLU A 65 -13.91 2.96 -14.96
CA GLU A 65 -13.31 3.80 -13.91
C GLU A 65 -12.64 2.94 -12.84
N LEU A 66 -13.29 1.86 -12.41
CA LEU A 66 -12.74 0.94 -11.42
C LEU A 66 -11.38 0.36 -11.87
N LYS A 67 -11.23 0.02 -13.16
CA LYS A 67 -9.95 -0.43 -13.70
C LYS A 67 -8.86 0.62 -13.55
N VAL A 68 -9.17 1.89 -13.87
CA VAL A 68 -8.23 3.01 -13.73
C VAL A 68 -7.82 3.21 -12.27
N PHE A 69 -8.78 3.13 -11.33
CA PHE A 69 -8.50 3.27 -9.91
C PHE A 69 -7.74 2.08 -9.31
N ARG A 70 -7.89 0.89 -9.87
CA ARG A 70 -7.27 -0.35 -9.38
C ARG A 70 -5.85 -0.55 -9.90
N GLU A 71 -5.56 -0.15 -11.15
CA GLU A 71 -4.26 -0.36 -11.80
C GLU A 71 -3.06 0.12 -10.95
N PRO A 72 -3.06 1.32 -10.32
CA PRO A 72 -1.95 1.77 -9.50
C PRO A 72 -1.75 0.93 -8.22
N LEU A 73 -2.77 0.19 -7.80
CA LEU A 73 -2.81 -0.56 -6.54
C LEU A 73 -2.66 -2.08 -6.72
N GLU A 74 -2.40 -2.58 -7.94
CA GLU A 74 -2.23 -4.02 -8.20
C GLU A 74 -1.09 -4.62 -7.38
N ASN A 75 0.01 -3.88 -7.20
CA ASN A 75 1.13 -4.31 -6.36
C ASN A 75 0.73 -4.41 -4.88
N ILE A 76 -0.02 -3.44 -4.37
CA ILE A 76 -0.55 -3.52 -2.99
C ILE A 76 -1.47 -4.71 -2.83
N LEU A 77 -2.40 -4.91 -3.75
CA LEU A 77 -3.34 -6.04 -3.70
C LEU A 77 -2.60 -7.37 -3.58
N ALA A 78 -1.53 -7.55 -4.38
CA ALA A 78 -0.73 -8.77 -4.32
C ALA A 78 -0.05 -8.97 -2.96
N GLN A 79 0.44 -7.90 -2.33
CA GLN A 79 1.11 -7.94 -1.03
C GLN A 79 0.12 -8.00 0.15
N ALA A 80 -1.07 -7.40 -0.01
CA ALA A 80 -2.07 -7.29 1.05
C ALA A 80 -2.98 -8.53 1.16
N GLN A 81 -3.10 -9.34 0.11
CA GLN A 81 -4.09 -10.43 0.02
C GLN A 81 -4.07 -11.36 1.23
N GLU A 82 -2.89 -11.80 1.64
CA GLU A 82 -2.74 -12.73 2.76
C GLU A 82 -3.17 -12.09 4.08
N GLU A 83 -2.83 -10.82 4.30
CA GLU A 83 -3.19 -10.09 5.52
C GLU A 83 -4.69 -9.77 5.55
N ILE A 84 -5.29 -9.43 4.41
CA ILE A 84 -6.74 -9.24 4.26
C ILE A 84 -7.49 -10.54 4.56
N ASP A 85 -7.02 -11.67 4.05
CA ASP A 85 -7.64 -12.97 4.30
C ASP A 85 -7.53 -13.37 5.79
N ARG A 86 -6.40 -13.08 6.45
CA ARG A 86 -6.23 -13.30 7.90
C ARG A 86 -7.17 -12.40 8.71
N LEU A 87 -7.23 -11.12 8.39
CA LEU A 87 -8.11 -10.16 9.04
C LEU A 87 -9.57 -10.61 8.93
N TYR A 88 -9.99 -10.97 7.72
CA TYR A 88 -11.34 -11.48 7.49
C TYR A 88 -11.62 -12.77 8.27
N ALA A 89 -10.67 -13.70 8.32
CA ALA A 89 -10.84 -14.96 9.09
C ALA A 89 -11.12 -14.70 10.57
N VAL A 90 -10.54 -13.65 11.16
CA VAL A 90 -10.78 -13.23 12.55
C VAL A 90 -12.16 -12.59 12.70
N LEU A 91 -12.56 -11.72 11.77
CA LEU A 91 -13.74 -10.85 11.93
C LEU A 91 -15.02 -11.39 11.29
N ARG A 92 -14.96 -12.42 10.43
CA ARG A 92 -16.12 -12.94 9.68
C ARG A 92 -17.31 -13.36 10.53
N HIS A 93 -17.04 -13.92 11.73
CA HIS A 93 -18.09 -14.40 12.63
C HIS A 93 -18.85 -13.27 13.33
N HIS A 94 -18.32 -12.05 13.25
CA HIS A 94 -18.97 -10.84 13.78
C HIS A 94 -19.64 -10.00 12.68
N GLY A 95 -19.79 -10.56 11.48
CA GLY A 95 -20.51 -9.93 10.38
C GLY A 95 -19.79 -8.79 9.67
N TYR A 96 -18.46 -8.68 9.83
CA TYR A 96 -17.66 -7.68 9.14
C TYR A 96 -17.35 -8.08 7.69
N VAL A 97 -17.28 -7.08 6.83
CA VAL A 97 -16.64 -7.12 5.52
C VAL A 97 -15.34 -6.33 5.59
N VAL A 98 -14.33 -6.75 4.86
CA VAL A 98 -13.05 -6.04 4.72
C VAL A 98 -13.02 -5.38 3.34
N LEU A 99 -12.69 -4.11 3.29
CA LEU A 99 -12.48 -3.34 2.08
C LEU A 99 -11.03 -2.85 2.01
N LEU A 100 -10.47 -2.83 0.80
CA LEU A 100 -9.29 -2.04 0.49
C LEU A 100 -9.72 -0.92 -0.46
N CYS A 101 -9.49 0.32 -0.03
CA CYS A 101 -9.85 1.52 -0.77
C CYS A 101 -8.60 2.26 -1.22
N ASN A 102 -8.67 2.94 -2.36
CA ASN A 102 -7.61 3.84 -2.78
C ASN A 102 -7.63 5.16 -1.98
N ARG A 103 -6.63 6.01 -2.17
CA ARG A 103 -6.53 7.33 -1.53
C ARG A 103 -7.67 8.31 -1.87
N HIS A 104 -8.54 7.96 -2.83
CA HIS A 104 -9.73 8.75 -3.20
C HIS A 104 -11.02 8.19 -2.60
N GLY A 105 -10.91 7.15 -1.74
CA GLY A 105 -12.05 6.52 -1.09
C GLY A 105 -12.83 5.52 -1.96
N VAL A 106 -12.30 5.14 -3.12
CA VAL A 106 -12.93 4.13 -3.99
C VAL A 106 -12.54 2.74 -3.53
N ALA A 107 -13.51 1.90 -3.19
CA ALA A 107 -13.27 0.50 -2.84
C ALA A 107 -12.83 -0.30 -4.06
N ILE A 108 -11.59 -0.82 -4.03
CA ILE A 108 -10.96 -1.54 -5.14
C ILE A 108 -10.94 -3.07 -4.93
N HIS A 109 -11.09 -3.50 -3.70
CA HIS A 109 -11.14 -4.91 -3.32
C HIS A 109 -12.02 -5.10 -2.09
N HIS A 110 -12.65 -6.27 -1.99
CA HIS A 110 -13.43 -6.64 -0.82
C HIS A 110 -13.16 -8.11 -0.44
N ARG A 111 -13.39 -8.40 0.84
CA ARG A 111 -13.43 -9.75 1.38
C ARG A 111 -14.59 -9.84 2.36
N GLY A 112 -15.60 -10.64 2.04
CA GLY A 112 -16.83 -10.72 2.82
C GLY A 112 -17.58 -12.02 2.58
N ASP A 113 -18.73 -12.17 3.25
CA ASP A 113 -19.65 -13.28 3.06
C ASP A 113 -20.48 -13.03 1.79
N GLU A 114 -20.31 -13.87 0.79
CA GLU A 114 -21.05 -13.80 -0.47
C GLU A 114 -22.58 -13.96 -0.26
N GLY A 115 -23.01 -14.66 0.80
CA GLY A 115 -24.40 -14.77 1.18
C GLY A 115 -25.04 -13.44 1.60
N LYS A 116 -24.22 -12.48 2.06
CA LYS A 116 -24.62 -11.12 2.44
C LYS A 116 -24.29 -10.06 1.39
N ALA A 117 -23.81 -10.46 0.21
CA ALA A 117 -23.38 -9.53 -0.83
C ALA A 117 -24.43 -8.47 -1.19
N ASN A 118 -25.71 -8.84 -1.27
CA ASN A 118 -26.79 -7.89 -1.59
C ASN A 118 -27.00 -6.85 -0.49
N GLU A 119 -26.87 -7.24 0.78
CA GLU A 119 -26.95 -6.33 1.93
C GLU A 119 -25.83 -5.30 1.86
N PHE A 120 -24.59 -5.72 1.70
CA PHE A 120 -23.44 -4.81 1.60
C PHE A 120 -23.49 -3.91 0.37
N LYS A 121 -23.94 -4.42 -0.79
CA LYS A 121 -24.14 -3.62 -2.00
C LYS A 121 -25.20 -2.55 -1.83
N HIS A 122 -26.26 -2.83 -1.10
CA HIS A 122 -27.31 -1.85 -0.79
C HIS A 122 -26.73 -0.64 -0.02
N TRP A 123 -25.78 -0.86 0.84
CA TRP A 123 -25.07 0.19 1.58
C TRP A 123 -23.92 0.84 0.78
N GLY A 124 -23.57 0.34 -0.41
CA GLY A 124 -22.39 0.77 -1.16
C GLY A 124 -21.07 0.23 -0.58
N ILE A 125 -21.13 -0.66 0.41
CA ILE A 125 -19.96 -1.31 1.03
C ILE A 125 -19.51 -2.47 0.13
N TRP A 126 -19.09 -2.12 -1.08
CA TRP A 126 -18.70 -3.08 -2.11
C TRP A 126 -17.69 -2.46 -3.08
N VAL A 127 -17.06 -3.31 -3.92
CA VAL A 127 -16.12 -2.84 -4.93
C VAL A 127 -16.78 -1.81 -5.85
N GLY A 128 -16.13 -0.68 -6.04
CA GLY A 128 -16.59 0.47 -6.81
C GLY A 128 -17.31 1.53 -5.97
N GLY A 129 -17.68 1.24 -4.71
CA GLY A 129 -18.26 2.24 -3.81
C GLY A 129 -17.31 3.39 -3.53
N VAL A 130 -17.82 4.62 -3.53
CA VAL A 130 -17.05 5.85 -3.26
C VAL A 130 -17.37 6.35 -1.86
N TRP A 131 -16.36 6.37 -0.99
CA TRP A 131 -16.50 6.65 0.43
C TRP A 131 -15.67 7.86 0.90
N SER A 132 -15.36 8.81 0.00
CA SER A 132 -14.77 10.08 0.43
C SER A 132 -15.73 10.89 1.31
N GLU A 133 -15.21 11.74 2.21
CA GLU A 133 -16.06 12.65 2.99
C GLU A 133 -16.92 13.56 2.10
N GLN A 134 -16.38 13.98 0.96
CA GLN A 134 -17.11 14.81 0.01
C GLN A 134 -18.32 14.07 -0.60
N ALA A 135 -18.24 12.75 -0.79
CA ALA A 135 -19.33 11.96 -1.35
C ALA A 135 -20.33 11.50 -0.29
N GLU A 136 -19.87 10.98 0.84
CA GLU A 136 -20.70 10.26 1.81
C GLU A 136 -20.70 10.88 3.22
N GLY A 137 -20.05 12.04 3.40
CA GLY A 137 -19.88 12.63 4.71
C GLY A 137 -18.93 11.84 5.59
N THR A 138 -18.95 12.10 6.89
CA THR A 138 -18.14 11.37 7.87
C THR A 138 -18.43 9.88 7.83
N ASN A 139 -17.39 9.10 7.58
CA ASN A 139 -17.40 7.65 7.56
C ASN A 139 -15.98 7.13 7.83
N GLY A 140 -15.80 5.83 8.09
CA GLY A 140 -14.49 5.29 8.41
C GLY A 140 -13.43 5.61 7.36
N ILE A 141 -13.71 5.33 6.10
CA ILE A 141 -12.74 5.46 4.99
C ILE A 141 -12.41 6.93 4.71
N GLY A 142 -13.43 7.76 4.47
CA GLY A 142 -13.24 9.17 4.11
C GLY A 142 -12.55 9.97 5.21
N THR A 143 -12.95 9.76 6.47
CA THR A 143 -12.35 10.42 7.61
C THR A 143 -10.92 9.93 7.85
N CYS A 144 -10.64 8.62 7.66
CA CYS A 144 -9.29 8.08 7.71
C CYS A 144 -8.36 8.71 6.65
N ILE A 145 -8.86 8.96 5.45
CA ILE A 145 -8.12 9.67 4.38
C ILE A 145 -7.79 11.10 4.81
N ALA A 146 -8.78 11.83 5.34
CA ALA A 146 -8.61 13.23 5.73
C ALA A 146 -7.65 13.38 6.92
N GLU A 147 -7.76 12.51 7.93
CA GLU A 147 -6.97 12.57 9.15
C GLU A 147 -5.61 11.85 9.05
N GLN A 148 -5.42 10.97 8.05
CA GLN A 148 -4.23 10.14 7.86
C GLN A 148 -3.84 9.32 9.10
N ARG A 149 -4.84 8.87 9.87
CA ARG A 149 -4.68 8.04 11.07
C ARG A 149 -5.83 7.05 11.20
N PRO A 150 -5.68 6.01 12.03
CA PRO A 150 -6.78 5.08 12.27
C PRO A 150 -8.01 5.78 12.84
N VAL A 151 -9.19 5.44 12.31
CA VAL A 151 -10.47 6.07 12.67
C VAL A 151 -11.53 5.00 12.91
N LEU A 152 -12.31 5.21 13.96
CA LEU A 152 -13.51 4.45 14.26
C LEU A 152 -14.73 5.35 14.15
N VAL A 153 -15.67 4.99 13.27
CA VAL A 153 -16.96 5.69 13.11
C VAL A 153 -18.08 4.69 13.39
N HIS A 154 -18.88 4.97 14.42
CA HIS A 154 -19.92 4.05 14.87
C HIS A 154 -21.28 4.73 14.93
N ALA A 155 -22.30 4.09 14.36
CA ALA A 155 -23.70 4.49 14.46
C ALA A 155 -23.89 5.99 14.13
N ASP A 156 -24.40 6.76 15.07
CA ASP A 156 -24.73 8.17 14.92
C ASP A 156 -23.52 9.12 14.82
N GLN A 157 -22.30 8.60 14.80
CA GLN A 157 -21.09 9.34 14.43
C GLN A 157 -20.95 9.53 12.92
N HIS A 158 -21.63 8.71 12.09
CA HIS A 158 -21.68 8.94 10.65
C HIS A 158 -22.43 10.24 10.36
N PHE A 159 -22.02 10.94 9.30
CA PHE A 159 -22.65 12.22 8.93
C PHE A 159 -24.06 12.04 8.36
N ARG A 160 -24.23 11.11 7.40
CA ARG A 160 -25.52 10.86 6.78
C ARG A 160 -26.42 9.99 7.65
N SER A 161 -27.69 10.40 7.80
CA SER A 161 -28.71 9.67 8.56
C SER A 161 -28.85 8.21 8.12
N ARG A 162 -28.71 7.93 6.83
CA ARG A 162 -28.77 6.56 6.28
C ARG A 162 -27.64 5.66 6.79
N HIS A 163 -26.48 6.21 7.17
CA HIS A 163 -25.32 5.42 7.61
C HIS A 163 -25.28 5.17 9.13
N THR A 164 -26.24 5.68 9.88
CA THR A 164 -26.30 5.52 11.35
C THR A 164 -26.46 4.06 11.80
N GLN A 165 -26.71 3.14 10.87
CA GLN A 165 -26.71 1.70 11.15
C GLN A 165 -25.37 1.00 10.86
N LEU A 166 -24.35 1.75 10.47
CA LEU A 166 -23.04 1.19 10.15
C LEU A 166 -22.06 1.34 11.30
N SER A 167 -21.06 0.48 11.33
CA SER A 167 -19.93 0.54 12.20
C SER A 167 -18.67 0.24 11.38
N CYS A 168 -17.76 1.20 11.32
CA CYS A 168 -16.60 1.20 10.45
C CYS A 168 -15.33 1.44 11.27
N ALA A 169 -14.29 0.64 11.04
CA ALA A 169 -12.95 0.86 11.56
C ALA A 169 -11.96 0.84 10.41
N SER A 170 -11.24 1.93 10.23
CA SER A 170 -10.35 2.12 9.08
C SER A 170 -8.95 2.51 9.53
N ALA A 171 -7.94 2.05 8.81
CA ALA A 171 -6.55 2.43 9.03
C ALA A 171 -5.87 2.77 7.70
N PRO A 172 -5.03 3.82 7.67
CA PRO A 172 -4.30 4.21 6.48
C PRO A 172 -3.20 3.19 6.16
N ILE A 173 -2.86 3.08 4.89
CA ILE A 173 -1.70 2.35 4.38
C ILE A 173 -0.85 3.36 3.61
N PHE A 174 0.36 3.59 4.09
CA PHE A 174 1.31 4.50 3.46
C PHE A 174 2.24 3.73 2.52
N ASP A 175 2.67 4.39 1.46
CA ASP A 175 3.67 3.84 0.56
C ASP A 175 5.10 3.96 1.15
N PRO A 176 6.11 3.38 0.50
CA PRO A 176 7.51 3.48 0.95
C PRO A 176 8.06 4.91 0.99
N ASP A 177 7.41 5.86 0.31
CA ASP A 177 7.77 7.28 0.31
C ASP A 177 7.06 8.08 1.41
N GLY A 178 6.20 7.39 2.20
CA GLY A 178 5.48 7.96 3.33
C GLY A 178 4.19 8.70 2.96
N GLU A 179 3.72 8.56 1.71
CA GLU A 179 2.48 9.14 1.23
C GLU A 179 1.30 8.19 1.40
N LEU A 180 0.11 8.73 1.71
CA LEU A 180 -1.10 7.92 1.82
C LEU A 180 -1.41 7.25 0.47
N HIS A 181 -1.46 5.94 0.46
CA HIS A 181 -1.64 5.14 -0.74
C HIS A 181 -2.99 4.43 -0.80
N ALA A 182 -3.42 3.87 0.33
CA ALA A 182 -4.68 3.14 0.45
C ALA A 182 -5.25 3.26 1.87
N VAL A 183 -6.47 2.77 2.06
CA VAL A 183 -7.11 2.62 3.37
C VAL A 183 -7.65 1.19 3.46
N LEU A 184 -7.31 0.52 4.56
CA LEU A 184 -7.90 -0.75 4.95
C LEU A 184 -9.09 -0.46 5.88
N ASP A 185 -10.26 -0.95 5.51
CA ASP A 185 -11.50 -0.75 6.27
C ASP A 185 -12.16 -2.07 6.61
N VAL A 186 -12.81 -2.12 7.76
CA VAL A 186 -13.77 -3.15 8.12
C VAL A 186 -15.08 -2.51 8.52
N SER A 187 -16.13 -2.93 7.86
CA SER A 187 -17.47 -2.38 8.05
C SER A 187 -18.49 -3.47 8.31
N ARG A 188 -19.52 -3.16 9.09
CA ARG A 188 -20.69 -4.02 9.31
C ARG A 188 -21.93 -3.21 9.61
N VAL A 189 -23.07 -3.84 9.52
CA VAL A 189 -24.31 -3.29 10.09
C VAL A 189 -24.21 -3.38 11.62
N ALA A 190 -24.36 -2.25 12.32
CA ALA A 190 -24.19 -2.15 13.76
C ALA A 190 -25.28 -2.95 14.51
N SER A 191 -24.88 -3.74 15.49
CA SER A 191 -25.75 -4.34 16.48
C SER A 191 -25.44 -3.74 17.86
N GLY A 192 -26.46 -3.45 18.67
CA GLY A 192 -26.28 -2.72 19.93
C GLY A 192 -25.42 -3.40 20.99
N GLU A 193 -25.05 -4.67 20.79
CA GLU A 193 -24.34 -5.49 21.80
C GLU A 193 -22.81 -5.40 21.74
N ASP A 194 -22.23 -4.74 20.71
CA ASP A 194 -20.81 -4.90 20.38
C ASP A 194 -19.91 -3.67 20.62
N GLN A 195 -20.40 -2.63 21.28
CA GLN A 195 -19.61 -1.39 21.51
C GLN A 195 -18.27 -1.66 22.21
N GLY A 196 -18.23 -2.64 23.11
CA GLY A 196 -17.01 -3.00 23.84
C GLY A 196 -15.90 -3.61 22.97
N LEU A 197 -16.21 -4.15 21.78
CA LEU A 197 -15.23 -4.76 20.88
C LEU A 197 -14.65 -3.78 19.85
N LEU A 198 -15.25 -2.62 19.67
CA LEU A 198 -14.85 -1.67 18.62
C LEU A 198 -13.39 -1.20 18.72
N PRO A 199 -12.84 -0.87 19.92
CA PRO A 199 -11.42 -0.52 20.04
C PRO A 199 -10.51 -1.67 19.59
N LEU A 200 -10.81 -2.92 19.97
CA LEU A 200 -10.03 -4.08 19.57
C LEU A 200 -10.09 -4.32 18.05
N VAL A 201 -11.25 -4.06 17.42
CA VAL A 201 -11.38 -4.12 15.96
C VAL A 201 -10.50 -3.08 15.30
N LEU A 202 -10.50 -1.83 15.78
CA LEU A 202 -9.65 -0.76 15.27
C LEU A 202 -8.16 -1.12 15.42
N ASP A 203 -7.76 -1.62 16.58
CA ASP A 203 -6.38 -2.06 16.80
C ASP A 203 -5.98 -3.19 15.84
N THR A 204 -6.89 -4.15 15.63
CA THR A 204 -6.64 -5.28 14.70
C THR A 204 -6.46 -4.79 13.25
N VAL A 205 -7.31 -3.86 12.80
CA VAL A 205 -7.20 -3.25 11.46
C VAL A 205 -5.91 -2.45 11.33
N THR A 206 -5.55 -1.68 12.37
CA THR A 206 -4.32 -0.87 12.40
C THR A 206 -3.08 -1.75 12.31
N VAL A 207 -3.01 -2.84 13.10
CA VAL A 207 -1.89 -3.80 13.04
C VAL A 207 -1.82 -4.46 11.66
N THR A 208 -2.96 -4.79 11.06
CA THR A 208 -2.99 -5.38 9.71
C THR A 208 -2.51 -4.40 8.65
N ALA A 209 -2.96 -3.14 8.70
CA ALA A 209 -2.49 -2.09 7.78
C ALA A 209 -0.98 -1.90 7.88
N ARG A 210 -0.44 -1.86 9.12
CA ARG A 210 1.02 -1.79 9.35
C ARG A 210 1.78 -3.00 8.80
N ALA A 211 1.23 -4.21 8.91
CA ALA A 211 1.85 -5.40 8.33
C ALA A 211 1.92 -5.33 6.80
N ILE A 212 0.89 -4.76 6.17
CA ILE A 212 0.88 -4.51 4.71
C ILE A 212 1.94 -3.47 4.34
N GLU A 213 2.03 -2.34 5.06
CA GLU A 213 3.05 -1.31 4.86
C GLU A 213 4.47 -1.88 4.98
N GLU A 214 4.72 -2.69 6.02
CA GLU A 214 6.02 -3.34 6.21
C GLU A 214 6.39 -4.23 5.03
N ARG A 215 5.44 -5.01 4.50
CA ARG A 215 5.68 -5.84 3.30
C ARG A 215 5.99 -4.98 2.08
N LEU A 216 5.23 -3.90 1.85
CA LEU A 216 5.46 -2.97 0.74
C LEU A 216 6.84 -2.32 0.86
N PHE A 217 7.20 -1.84 2.04
CA PHE A 217 8.48 -1.21 2.32
C PHE A 217 9.65 -2.19 2.08
N ARG A 218 9.56 -3.42 2.61
CA ARG A 218 10.60 -4.44 2.43
C ARG A 218 10.74 -4.90 0.98
N GLU A 219 9.65 -5.00 0.24
CA GLU A 219 9.69 -5.35 -1.19
C GLU A 219 10.29 -4.22 -2.03
N TYR A 220 9.92 -2.97 -1.75
CA TYR A 220 10.47 -1.80 -2.44
C TYR A 220 11.98 -1.67 -2.21
N PHE A 221 12.42 -1.81 -0.95
CA PHE A 221 13.81 -1.71 -0.55
C PHE A 221 14.54 -3.07 -0.46
N ARG A 222 14.08 -4.08 -1.17
CA ARG A 222 14.64 -5.45 -1.10
C ARG A 222 16.15 -5.55 -1.40
N HIS A 223 16.73 -4.55 -2.06
CA HIS A 223 18.15 -4.48 -2.38
C HIS A 223 18.97 -3.64 -1.38
N ALA A 224 18.34 -3.12 -0.35
CA ALA A 224 18.95 -2.40 0.76
C ALA A 224 18.84 -3.21 2.07
N TRP A 225 19.61 -2.85 3.06
CA TRP A 225 19.37 -3.28 4.42
C TRP A 225 18.07 -2.63 4.92
N THR A 226 17.20 -3.39 5.54
CA THR A 226 16.02 -2.84 6.20
C THR A 226 16.16 -2.99 7.71
N ILE A 227 15.82 -1.95 8.43
CA ILE A 227 15.89 -1.87 9.89
C ILE A 227 14.47 -1.64 10.39
N ALA A 228 13.93 -2.61 11.14
CA ALA A 228 12.72 -2.40 11.93
C ALA A 228 13.16 -2.08 13.36
N ALA A 229 12.95 -0.86 13.83
CA ALA A 229 13.41 -0.41 15.13
C ALA A 229 12.24 0.01 16.03
N LEU A 230 12.22 -0.50 17.27
CA LEU A 230 11.19 -0.24 18.26
C LEU A 230 11.82 0.48 19.47
N PRO A 231 11.30 1.66 19.86
CA PRO A 231 11.72 2.33 21.10
C PRO A 231 11.49 1.45 22.32
N ALA A 232 12.39 1.49 23.29
CA ALA A 232 12.26 0.69 24.53
C ALA A 232 11.12 1.15 25.45
N ASP A 233 10.59 2.34 25.25
CA ASP A 233 9.49 2.95 25.99
C ASP A 233 8.09 2.64 25.43
N ASN A 234 7.97 1.56 24.65
CA ASN A 234 6.73 1.14 23.98
C ASN A 234 6.19 2.08 22.92
N GLY A 235 7.05 2.89 22.30
CA GLY A 235 6.69 3.68 21.12
C GLY A 235 6.37 2.81 19.92
N THR A 236 5.99 3.42 18.81
CA THR A 236 5.68 2.72 17.56
C THR A 236 6.97 2.34 16.82
N ALA A 237 7.01 1.13 16.25
CA ALA A 237 8.11 0.68 15.43
C ALA A 237 8.26 1.52 14.14
N VAL A 238 9.48 1.82 13.76
CA VAL A 238 9.85 2.53 12.55
C VAL A 238 10.57 1.60 11.58
N LEU A 239 10.45 1.89 10.28
CA LEU A 239 11.17 1.17 9.23
C LEU A 239 12.12 2.13 8.51
N LEU A 240 13.37 1.68 8.38
CA LEU A 240 14.41 2.38 7.63
C LEU A 240 15.00 1.45 6.58
N ALA A 241 15.32 1.99 5.42
CA ALA A 241 16.14 1.32 4.41
C ALA A 241 17.51 1.99 4.34
N VAL A 242 18.59 1.20 4.35
CA VAL A 242 19.96 1.68 4.46
C VAL A 242 20.82 1.00 3.40
N ASP A 243 21.65 1.78 2.71
CA ASP A 243 22.56 1.23 1.71
C ASP A 243 23.85 0.63 2.33
N ALA A 244 24.72 0.07 1.49
CA ALA A 244 25.98 -0.53 1.91
C ALA A 244 26.96 0.48 2.58
N HIS A 245 26.75 1.78 2.36
CA HIS A 245 27.54 2.87 2.94
C HIS A 245 26.90 3.48 4.18
N GLN A 246 25.82 2.83 4.69
CA GLN A 246 25.09 3.24 5.89
C GLN A 246 24.36 4.59 5.72
N TRP A 247 23.94 4.92 4.49
CA TRP A 247 23.07 6.05 4.23
C TRP A 247 21.62 5.60 4.23
N ILE A 248 20.75 6.35 4.90
CA ILE A 248 19.32 6.12 4.89
C ILE A 248 18.79 6.48 3.50
N ARG A 249 18.18 5.49 2.83
CA ARG A 249 17.61 5.60 1.48
C ARG A 249 16.09 5.60 1.48
N GLY A 250 15.48 5.23 2.59
CA GLY A 250 14.04 5.24 2.79
C GLY A 250 13.68 5.21 4.26
N ALA A 251 12.54 5.75 4.57
CA ALA A 251 11.96 5.80 5.89
C ALA A 251 10.43 5.72 5.76
N ASP A 252 9.78 4.87 6.55
CA ASP A 252 8.32 4.84 6.58
C ASP A 252 7.75 6.15 7.18
N HIS A 253 6.45 6.34 7.08
CA HIS A 253 5.82 7.59 7.54
C HIS A 253 6.06 7.85 9.03
N ILE A 254 6.16 6.82 9.87
CA ILE A 254 6.45 6.97 11.30
C ILE A 254 7.91 7.37 11.53
N ALA A 255 8.85 6.75 10.82
CA ALA A 255 10.25 7.12 10.88
C ALA A 255 10.46 8.55 10.41
N ARG A 256 9.78 8.99 9.36
CA ARG A 256 9.82 10.35 8.85
C ARG A 256 9.45 11.37 9.92
N GLY A 257 8.33 11.14 10.63
CA GLY A 257 7.90 12.02 11.71
C GLY A 257 8.81 11.96 12.94
N SER A 258 9.13 10.76 13.43
CA SER A 258 9.86 10.58 14.69
C SER A 258 11.37 10.85 14.60
N LEU A 259 11.95 10.73 13.40
CA LEU A 259 13.38 10.95 13.13
C LEU A 259 13.66 12.25 12.35
N ASP A 260 12.60 13.01 12.04
CA ASP A 260 12.68 14.25 11.24
C ASP A 260 13.34 14.03 9.87
N LEU A 261 12.85 13.01 9.13
CA LEU A 261 13.36 12.59 7.83
C LEU A 261 12.34 12.93 6.72
N ASP A 262 12.46 14.10 6.14
CA ASP A 262 11.70 14.49 4.97
C ASP A 262 12.34 14.05 3.64
N ASN A 263 11.62 14.22 2.53
CA ASN A 263 12.11 13.85 1.21
C ASN A 263 13.37 14.61 0.79
N GLU A 264 13.54 15.87 1.20
CA GLU A 264 14.70 16.68 0.89
C GLU A 264 15.94 16.17 1.62
N LYS A 265 15.83 15.86 2.91
CA LYS A 265 16.92 15.25 3.70
C LYS A 265 17.30 13.87 3.15
N LEU A 266 16.32 13.02 2.84
CA LEU A 266 16.59 11.70 2.27
C LEU A 266 17.26 11.79 0.89
N ALA A 267 16.88 12.76 0.05
CA ALA A 267 17.51 12.99 -1.25
C ALA A 267 18.92 13.54 -1.11
N SER A 268 19.17 14.44 -0.16
CA SER A 268 20.51 14.98 0.12
C SER A 268 21.45 13.95 0.78
N GLY A 269 20.88 12.89 1.35
CA GLY A 269 21.59 11.82 2.04
C GLY A 269 21.73 12.09 3.54
N VAL A 270 21.18 11.18 4.34
CA VAL A 270 21.31 11.17 5.80
C VAL A 270 22.07 9.92 6.22
N PRO A 271 23.20 10.03 6.90
CA PRO A 271 23.88 8.84 7.41
C PRO A 271 23.08 8.25 8.58
N LEU A 272 23.05 6.92 8.70
CA LEU A 272 22.36 6.24 9.79
C LEU A 272 22.89 6.71 11.17
N SER A 273 24.16 7.11 11.26
CA SER A 273 24.77 7.67 12.47
C SER A 273 24.14 9.00 12.93
N ALA A 274 23.45 9.72 12.07
CA ALA A 274 22.69 10.91 12.47
C ALA A 274 21.42 10.54 13.26
N ALA A 275 20.86 9.35 13.04
CA ALA A 275 19.69 8.85 13.73
C ALA A 275 20.04 7.96 14.93
N PHE A 276 21.06 7.12 14.82
CA PHE A 276 21.42 6.14 15.83
C PHE A 276 22.93 5.97 15.99
N GLU A 277 23.37 5.79 17.22
CA GLU A 277 24.72 5.29 17.54
C GLU A 277 24.70 3.76 17.46
N PHE A 278 25.63 3.17 16.73
CA PHE A 278 25.73 1.73 16.51
C PHE A 278 27.13 1.29 16.15
N ASP A 279 27.42 0.00 16.30
CA ASP A 279 28.66 -0.59 15.79
C ASP A 279 28.50 -0.93 14.30
N ALA A 280 29.28 -0.26 13.44
CA ALA A 280 29.27 -0.47 11.99
C ALA A 280 29.62 -1.92 11.57
N SER A 281 30.21 -2.72 12.46
CA SER A 281 30.51 -4.13 12.21
C SER A 281 29.24 -4.98 11.99
N ILE A 282 28.06 -4.55 12.50
CA ILE A 282 26.79 -5.26 12.32
C ILE A 282 26.40 -5.42 10.83
N PHE A 283 26.77 -4.46 9.97
CA PHE A 283 26.54 -4.52 8.53
C PHE A 283 27.54 -5.42 7.78
N ARG A 284 28.61 -5.87 8.46
CA ARG A 284 29.62 -6.81 7.93
C ARG A 284 29.31 -8.25 8.29
N ALA A 285 28.40 -8.48 9.23
CA ALA A 285 27.94 -9.80 9.60
C ALA A 285 27.21 -10.41 8.38
N THR A 286 27.97 -11.07 7.54
CA THR A 286 27.54 -11.68 6.30
C THR A 286 26.73 -12.95 6.59
N GLY A 287 25.45 -12.83 6.69
CA GLY A 287 24.52 -13.95 6.76
C GLY A 287 23.19 -13.53 6.16
N ASP A 288 22.48 -14.50 5.61
CA ASP A 288 21.11 -14.31 5.09
C ASP A 288 20.05 -14.24 6.21
N ARG A 289 20.46 -14.03 7.47
CA ARG A 289 19.57 -14.05 8.64
C ARG A 289 19.36 -12.65 9.17
N ASP A 290 18.15 -12.42 9.67
CA ASP A 290 17.84 -11.22 10.43
C ASP A 290 18.69 -11.15 11.70
N ILE A 291 19.20 -9.94 12.00
CA ILE A 291 20.16 -9.71 13.10
C ILE A 291 19.49 -8.82 14.13
N PRO A 292 19.16 -9.34 15.33
CA PRO A 292 18.69 -8.50 16.41
C PRO A 292 19.81 -7.65 16.97
N VAL A 293 19.59 -6.34 17.08
CA VAL A 293 20.59 -5.38 17.60
C VAL A 293 19.91 -4.39 18.56
N ARG A 294 20.74 -3.73 19.36
CA ARG A 294 20.33 -2.54 20.12
C ARG A 294 20.96 -1.31 19.50
N LEU A 295 20.16 -0.31 19.26
CA LEU A 295 20.59 0.98 18.74
C LEU A 295 20.38 2.04 19.83
N MET A 296 21.31 2.97 19.99
CA MET A 296 21.12 4.13 20.85
C MET A 296 20.65 5.29 19.97
N ARG A 297 19.56 5.96 20.35
CA ARG A 297 19.12 7.17 19.66
C ARG A 297 20.22 8.24 19.75
N ALA A 298 20.64 8.80 18.62
CA ALA A 298 21.62 9.89 18.58
C ALA A 298 21.10 11.09 19.40
N GLY A 299 22.00 11.71 20.16
CA GLY A 299 21.62 12.81 21.07
C GLY A 299 20.99 12.39 22.38
N GLY A 300 21.07 11.11 22.81
CA GLY A 300 20.70 10.65 24.14
C GLY A 300 19.21 10.26 24.30
N GLY A 301 18.51 9.95 23.20
CA GLY A 301 17.08 9.61 23.18
C GLY A 301 16.72 8.17 23.56
N GLY A 302 17.54 7.45 24.32
CA GLY A 302 17.25 6.11 24.82
C GLY A 302 17.61 4.97 23.87
N TRP A 303 17.41 3.74 24.34
CA TRP A 303 17.69 2.52 23.60
C TRP A 303 16.50 2.10 22.72
N TRP A 304 16.84 1.54 21.57
CA TRP A 304 15.89 0.95 20.63
C TRP A 304 16.25 -0.51 20.36
N HIS A 305 15.27 -1.37 20.34
CA HIS A 305 15.43 -2.75 19.87
C HIS A 305 15.19 -2.77 18.37
N ALA A 306 16.14 -3.30 17.62
CA ALA A 306 16.03 -3.33 16.18
C ALA A 306 16.32 -4.71 15.60
N LEU A 307 15.67 -4.98 14.47
CA LEU A 307 15.89 -6.14 13.64
C LEU A 307 16.43 -5.65 12.29
N LEU A 308 17.68 -6.03 11.98
CA LEU A 308 18.30 -5.73 10.70
C LEU A 308 18.08 -6.91 9.75
N THR A 309 17.45 -6.64 8.62
CA THR A 309 17.26 -7.60 7.55
C THR A 309 18.21 -7.27 6.41
N PRO A 310 19.13 -8.18 6.01
CA PRO A 310 20.05 -7.93 4.92
C PRO A 310 19.34 -7.88 3.56
N PRO A 311 19.95 -7.22 2.55
CA PRO A 311 19.46 -7.22 1.18
C PRO A 311 19.21 -8.64 0.68
N LEU A 312 18.18 -8.82 -0.16
CA LEU A 312 17.95 -10.12 -0.81
C LEU A 312 19.14 -10.47 -1.71
N SER A 313 19.93 -11.46 -1.28
CA SER A 313 20.96 -12.06 -2.12
C SER A 313 20.34 -13.08 -3.07
N LYS A 314 21.03 -13.41 -4.18
CA LYS A 314 20.58 -14.47 -5.11
C LYS A 314 20.39 -15.82 -4.39
N SER A 315 21.17 -16.09 -3.34
CA SER A 315 21.06 -17.30 -2.52
C SER A 315 19.83 -17.28 -1.60
N ARG A 316 19.41 -16.12 -1.12
CA ARG A 316 18.24 -15.96 -0.25
C ARG A 316 16.94 -16.15 -1.04
N ILE A 317 16.88 -15.67 -2.27
CA ILE A 317 15.77 -15.92 -3.18
C ILE A 317 15.56 -17.43 -3.35
N ALA A 318 16.63 -18.19 -3.62
CA ALA A 318 16.57 -19.63 -3.78
C ALA A 318 16.11 -20.37 -2.49
N ARG A 319 16.53 -19.92 -1.30
CA ARG A 319 16.14 -20.53 -0.01
C ARG A 319 14.69 -20.22 0.37
N SER A 320 14.23 -18.97 0.16
CA SER A 320 12.85 -18.58 0.41
C SER A 320 11.86 -19.47 -0.37
N TRP A 321 12.19 -19.80 -1.60
CA TRP A 321 11.42 -20.74 -2.42
C TRP A 321 11.45 -22.18 -1.88
N THR A 322 12.59 -22.60 -1.34
CA THR A 322 12.73 -23.95 -0.76
C THR A 322 11.95 -24.07 0.56
N GLU A 323 11.96 -23.04 1.40
CA GLU A 323 11.20 -23.00 2.65
C GLU A 323 9.69 -22.88 2.41
N ALA A 324 9.25 -22.08 1.42
CA ALA A 324 7.85 -22.02 1.02
C ALA A 324 7.34 -23.37 0.49
N MET A 325 8.16 -24.12 -0.27
CA MET A 325 7.83 -25.46 -0.71
C MET A 325 7.81 -26.49 0.44
N VAL A 326 8.67 -26.34 1.45
CA VAL A 326 8.72 -27.24 2.60
C VAL A 326 7.53 -27.02 3.55
N HIS A 327 7.06 -25.78 3.72
CA HIS A 327 5.91 -25.45 4.57
C HIS A 327 4.55 -25.68 3.90
N SER A 328 4.53 -25.85 2.57
CA SER A 328 3.32 -26.22 1.79
C SER A 328 3.05 -27.71 1.78
N ARG A 329 3.89 -28.54 2.42
CA ARG A 329 3.58 -29.95 2.58
C ARG A 329 2.53 -30.12 3.68
N PRO A 330 1.34 -30.67 3.39
CA PRO A 330 0.38 -31.02 4.42
C PRO A 330 1.03 -32.03 5.35
N ARG A 331 0.91 -31.81 6.67
CA ARG A 331 1.26 -32.83 7.66
C ARG A 331 0.36 -34.04 7.42
N ILE A 332 0.94 -35.10 6.88
CA ILE A 332 0.28 -36.38 6.74
C ILE A 332 0.12 -36.97 8.14
N SER A 333 -1.09 -36.92 8.66
CA SER A 333 -1.47 -37.83 9.75
C SER A 333 -1.62 -39.22 9.16
N THR A 334 -0.89 -40.13 9.73
CA THR A 334 -0.86 -41.58 9.42
C THR A 334 -2.24 -42.14 9.30
N LEU A 335 -2.59 -42.66 8.11
CA LEU A 335 -3.21 -43.93 7.80
C LEU A 335 -3.88 -43.87 6.41
N GLY A 336 -3.36 -44.71 5.49
CA GLY A 336 -4.14 -45.33 4.43
C GLY A 336 -4.09 -44.72 3.03
N GLN A 337 -3.33 -45.39 2.18
CA GLN A 337 -3.47 -45.48 0.72
C GLN A 337 -2.94 -44.31 -0.15
N LEU A 338 -1.82 -44.63 -0.77
CA LEU A 338 -1.28 -43.96 -1.96
C LEU A 338 -2.35 -43.86 -3.06
N GLN A 339 -2.73 -42.65 -3.38
CA GLN A 339 -3.16 -42.27 -4.73
C GLN A 339 -2.23 -41.17 -5.22
N ILE A 340 -1.59 -41.45 -6.33
CA ILE A 340 -0.73 -40.54 -7.07
C ILE A 340 -1.60 -39.35 -7.49
N ALA A 341 -1.35 -38.18 -6.89
CA ALA A 341 -1.99 -36.97 -7.33
C ALA A 341 -1.36 -36.52 -8.66
N GLU A 342 -2.17 -36.49 -9.69
CA GLU A 342 -1.84 -35.88 -10.98
C GLU A 342 -1.38 -34.42 -10.81
N PRO A 343 -0.50 -33.89 -11.69
CA PRO A 343 -0.03 -32.53 -11.61
C PRO A 343 -1.20 -31.57 -11.79
N LEU A 344 -1.32 -30.59 -10.87
CA LEU A 344 -2.30 -29.50 -10.93
C LEU A 344 -2.31 -28.87 -12.32
N ALA A 345 -3.45 -28.95 -12.97
CA ALA A 345 -3.71 -28.37 -14.27
C ALA A 345 -3.41 -26.86 -14.27
N PRO A 346 -2.80 -26.32 -15.33
CA PRO A 346 -2.52 -24.89 -15.44
C PRO A 346 -3.83 -24.11 -15.41
N THR A 347 -3.84 -23.03 -14.63
CA THR A 347 -4.90 -22.02 -14.69
C THR A 347 -5.10 -21.60 -16.14
N ARG A 348 -6.34 -21.59 -16.61
CA ARG A 348 -6.69 -21.32 -18.01
C ARG A 348 -6.09 -19.98 -18.47
N GLY A 349 -5.08 -20.01 -19.35
CA GLY A 349 -4.66 -18.94 -20.25
C GLY A 349 -3.31 -18.28 -19.96
N GLY A 350 -2.76 -18.24 -18.73
CA GLY A 350 -1.54 -17.53 -18.38
C GLY A 350 -0.27 -18.37 -18.27
N LEU A 351 0.91 -17.71 -18.18
CA LEU A 351 2.19 -18.37 -17.87
C LEU A 351 2.34 -18.59 -16.37
N PRO A 352 2.95 -19.70 -15.94
CA PRO A 352 3.33 -19.88 -14.53
C PRO A 352 4.26 -18.75 -14.07
N PRO A 353 4.11 -18.22 -12.85
CA PRO A 353 4.93 -17.09 -12.34
C PRO A 353 6.43 -17.32 -12.46
N VAL A 354 6.90 -18.54 -12.20
CA VAL A 354 8.33 -18.93 -12.34
C VAL A 354 8.84 -18.79 -13.77
N VAL A 355 7.99 -19.12 -14.75
CA VAL A 355 8.35 -19.00 -16.18
C VAL A 355 8.42 -17.54 -16.58
N VAL A 356 7.46 -16.72 -16.13
CA VAL A 356 7.46 -15.26 -16.34
C VAL A 356 8.69 -14.62 -15.75
N GLN A 357 9.00 -14.94 -14.50
CA GLN A 357 10.16 -14.39 -13.81
C GLN A 357 11.46 -14.71 -14.55
N ARG A 358 11.66 -15.99 -14.92
CA ARG A 358 12.86 -16.43 -15.67
C ARG A 358 12.99 -15.68 -17.01
N ILE A 359 11.88 -15.46 -17.70
CA ILE A 359 11.86 -14.74 -18.97
C ILE A 359 12.19 -13.25 -18.75
N CYS A 360 11.60 -12.62 -17.73
CA CYS A 360 11.90 -11.23 -17.39
C CYS A 360 13.36 -11.04 -16.98
N GLU A 361 13.92 -11.94 -16.16
CA GLU A 361 15.34 -11.93 -15.78
C GLU A 361 16.26 -12.13 -16.98
N TYR A 362 15.90 -13.01 -17.90
CA TYR A 362 16.64 -13.19 -19.14
C TYR A 362 16.62 -11.92 -19.99
N ILE A 363 15.47 -11.28 -20.15
CA ILE A 363 15.34 -10.00 -20.86
C ILE A 363 16.23 -8.92 -20.22
N GLU A 364 16.16 -8.77 -18.87
CA GLU A 364 16.95 -7.77 -18.15
C GLU A 364 18.47 -7.95 -18.30
N SER A 365 18.91 -9.21 -18.30
CA SER A 365 20.36 -9.52 -18.41
C SER A 365 20.89 -9.45 -19.84
N HIS A 366 20.02 -9.33 -20.85
CA HIS A 366 20.41 -9.36 -22.28
C HIS A 366 19.81 -8.20 -23.09
N LEU A 367 19.52 -7.05 -22.43
CA LEU A 367 18.85 -5.91 -23.08
C LEU A 367 19.58 -5.38 -24.31
N GLU A 368 20.93 -5.44 -24.32
CA GLU A 368 21.76 -5.01 -25.44
C GLU A 368 21.72 -5.97 -26.62
N GLN A 369 21.29 -7.21 -26.42
CA GLN A 369 21.30 -8.25 -27.45
C GLN A 369 19.95 -8.29 -28.20
N LYS A 370 19.99 -8.88 -29.40
CA LYS A 370 18.76 -9.14 -30.17
C LYS A 370 18.02 -10.35 -29.57
N ILE A 371 16.97 -10.09 -28.80
CA ILE A 371 16.13 -11.13 -28.21
C ILE A 371 14.99 -11.44 -29.18
N GLY A 372 14.95 -12.66 -29.69
CA GLY A 372 13.86 -13.16 -30.55
C GLY A 372 12.70 -13.73 -29.74
N LEU A 373 11.49 -13.59 -30.25
CA LEU A 373 10.28 -14.16 -29.64
C LEU A 373 10.36 -15.69 -29.52
N GLU A 374 11.03 -16.35 -30.46
CA GLU A 374 11.23 -17.80 -30.47
C GLU A 374 12.08 -18.29 -29.27
N ALA A 375 13.14 -17.54 -28.91
CA ALA A 375 13.98 -17.86 -27.78
C ALA A 375 13.19 -17.81 -26.47
N LEU A 376 12.37 -16.77 -26.29
CA LEU A 376 11.51 -16.61 -25.12
C LEU A 376 10.40 -17.68 -25.05
N ALA A 377 9.81 -18.02 -26.20
CA ALA A 377 8.81 -19.08 -26.30
C ALA A 377 9.40 -20.45 -25.96
N THR A 378 10.61 -20.74 -26.41
CA THR A 378 11.35 -21.98 -26.09
C THR A 378 11.61 -22.06 -24.57
N MET A 379 11.99 -20.96 -23.94
CA MET A 379 12.18 -20.89 -22.49
C MET A 379 10.89 -21.17 -21.71
N ALA A 380 9.73 -20.82 -22.29
CA ALA A 380 8.42 -21.11 -21.74
C ALA A 380 7.90 -22.53 -22.06
N GLY A 381 8.56 -23.26 -22.95
CA GLY A 381 8.07 -24.55 -23.45
C GLY A 381 6.81 -24.43 -24.32
N LEU A 382 6.60 -23.28 -24.98
CA LEU A 382 5.39 -22.96 -25.75
C LEU A 382 5.73 -22.59 -27.21
N SER A 383 4.73 -22.67 -28.10
CA SER A 383 4.84 -22.05 -29.41
C SER A 383 4.88 -20.52 -29.30
N THR A 384 5.49 -19.83 -30.25
CA THR A 384 5.61 -18.36 -30.26
C THR A 384 4.27 -17.65 -30.11
N HIS A 385 3.24 -18.14 -30.80
CA HIS A 385 1.89 -17.56 -30.73
C HIS A 385 1.24 -17.77 -29.36
N HIS A 386 1.34 -18.96 -28.80
CA HIS A 386 0.79 -19.29 -27.47
C HIS A 386 1.56 -18.54 -26.38
N PHE A 387 2.89 -18.48 -26.48
CA PHE A 387 3.72 -17.70 -25.57
C PHE A 387 3.34 -16.22 -25.57
N ALA A 388 3.26 -15.59 -26.75
CA ALA A 388 2.94 -14.15 -26.84
C ALA A 388 1.60 -13.82 -26.19
N ARG A 389 0.58 -14.68 -26.38
CA ARG A 389 -0.74 -14.53 -25.76
C ARG A 389 -0.68 -14.73 -24.25
N SER A 390 -0.11 -15.83 -23.78
CA SER A 390 -0.03 -16.16 -22.36
C SER A 390 0.86 -15.17 -21.59
N PHE A 391 1.94 -14.66 -22.21
CA PHE A 391 2.77 -13.62 -21.64
C PHE A 391 1.98 -12.30 -21.51
N HIS A 392 1.23 -11.93 -22.56
CA HIS A 392 0.36 -10.75 -22.51
C HIS A 392 -0.73 -10.87 -21.44
N GLU A 393 -1.36 -12.02 -21.32
CA GLU A 393 -2.37 -12.30 -20.29
C GLU A 393 -1.79 -12.21 -18.86
N THR A 394 -0.50 -12.55 -18.69
CA THR A 394 0.14 -12.57 -17.36
C THR A 394 0.85 -11.26 -17.01
N VAL A 395 1.50 -10.61 -18.00
CA VAL A 395 2.33 -9.41 -17.79
C VAL A 395 1.59 -8.12 -18.17
N GLY A 396 0.40 -8.24 -18.78
CA GLY A 396 -0.41 -7.10 -19.21
C GLY A 396 0.05 -6.43 -20.51
N MET A 397 1.21 -6.86 -21.06
CA MET A 397 1.73 -6.32 -22.32
C MET A 397 2.44 -7.40 -23.16
N PRO A 398 2.49 -7.24 -24.50
CA PRO A 398 3.17 -8.19 -25.36
C PRO A 398 4.68 -8.28 -25.05
N PRO A 399 5.35 -9.44 -25.26
CA PRO A 399 6.77 -9.62 -24.96
C PRO A 399 7.69 -8.57 -25.58
N HIS A 400 7.42 -8.18 -26.83
CA HIS A 400 8.18 -7.12 -27.50
C HIS A 400 7.96 -5.73 -26.85
N GLY A 401 6.74 -5.45 -26.39
CA GLY A 401 6.40 -4.21 -25.67
C GLY A 401 7.16 -4.14 -24.36
N TYR A 402 7.21 -5.26 -23.62
CA TYR A 402 7.96 -5.38 -22.38
C TYR A 402 9.47 -5.14 -22.61
N LEU A 403 10.08 -5.85 -23.56
CA LEU A 403 11.49 -5.66 -23.93
C LEU A 403 11.80 -4.21 -24.27
N LEU A 404 10.95 -3.57 -25.09
CA LEU A 404 11.12 -2.18 -25.49
C LEU A 404 11.02 -1.22 -24.30
N SER A 405 10.08 -1.45 -23.40
CA SER A 405 9.94 -0.66 -22.16
C SER A 405 11.20 -0.74 -21.32
N ARG A 406 11.73 -1.94 -21.07
CA ARG A 406 12.95 -2.13 -20.25
C ARG A 406 14.19 -1.48 -20.88
N ARG A 407 14.32 -1.55 -22.20
CA ARG A 407 15.37 -0.84 -22.95
C ARG A 407 15.30 0.67 -22.79
N LEU A 408 14.08 1.22 -22.87
CA LEU A 408 13.86 2.66 -22.67
C LEU A 408 14.14 3.10 -21.24
N ASP A 409 13.78 2.29 -20.23
CA ASP A 409 14.10 2.55 -18.81
C ASP A 409 15.61 2.59 -18.58
N ARG A 410 16.35 1.65 -19.18
CA ARG A 410 17.83 1.65 -19.12
C ARG A 410 18.43 2.85 -19.84
N ALA A 411 17.90 3.19 -21.02
CA ALA A 411 18.36 4.35 -21.78
C ALA A 411 18.13 5.66 -21.03
N GLU A 412 17.00 5.84 -20.39
CA GLU A 412 16.68 7.01 -19.57
C GLU A 412 17.64 7.16 -18.39
N ARG A 413 17.91 6.07 -17.65
CA ARG A 413 18.92 6.08 -16.57
C ARG A 413 20.30 6.47 -17.10
N MET A 414 20.74 5.91 -18.24
CA MET A 414 22.05 6.24 -18.82
C MET A 414 22.12 7.69 -19.29
N LEU A 415 21.04 8.23 -19.85
CA LEU A 415 20.96 9.64 -20.25
C LEU A 415 21.14 10.59 -19.07
N ARG A 416 20.59 10.26 -17.91
CA ARG A 416 20.68 11.08 -16.70
C ARG A 416 21.99 10.89 -15.90
N GLN A 417 22.59 9.70 -15.99
CA GLN A 417 23.71 9.33 -15.14
C GLN A 417 25.06 9.36 -15.86
N THR A 418 25.08 9.51 -17.17
CA THR A 418 26.31 9.47 -17.97
C THR A 418 26.34 10.53 -19.08
N GLN A 419 27.56 10.89 -19.51
CA GLN A 419 27.77 11.78 -20.66
C GLN A 419 28.01 11.00 -21.98
N LEU A 420 27.64 9.71 -22.02
CA LEU A 420 27.84 8.88 -23.20
C LEU A 420 27.08 9.43 -24.41
N PRO A 421 27.67 9.37 -25.62
CA PRO A 421 26.97 9.70 -26.85
C PRO A 421 25.68 8.90 -27.01
N LEU A 422 24.66 9.51 -27.65
CA LEU A 422 23.37 8.85 -27.89
C LEU A 422 23.50 7.55 -28.69
N SER A 423 24.51 7.47 -29.59
CA SER A 423 24.83 6.26 -30.34
C SER A 423 25.30 5.11 -29.45
N GLU A 424 26.12 5.42 -28.42
CA GLU A 424 26.61 4.42 -27.48
C GLU A 424 25.50 3.97 -26.52
N ILE A 425 24.65 4.90 -26.06
CA ILE A 425 23.46 4.56 -25.26
C ILE A 425 22.52 3.67 -26.07
N ALA A 426 22.28 3.99 -27.36
CA ALA A 426 21.46 3.15 -28.23
C ALA A 426 22.02 1.72 -28.33
N ALA A 427 23.33 1.59 -28.58
CA ALA A 427 24.01 0.29 -28.64
C ALA A 427 23.92 -0.47 -27.31
N ALA A 428 24.25 0.19 -26.18
CA ALA A 428 24.23 -0.42 -24.84
C ALA A 428 22.84 -0.81 -24.35
N THR A 429 21.80 -0.29 -24.99
CA THR A 429 20.40 -0.59 -24.64
C THR A 429 19.66 -1.39 -25.73
N GLY A 430 20.39 -1.89 -26.76
CA GLY A 430 19.86 -2.82 -27.76
C GLY A 430 18.99 -2.17 -28.83
N PHE A 431 19.11 -0.84 -29.05
CA PHE A 431 18.51 -0.18 -30.21
C PHE A 431 19.45 -0.26 -31.41
N SER A 432 18.90 -0.37 -32.61
CA SER A 432 19.67 -0.48 -33.85
C SER A 432 20.54 0.76 -34.09
N ASP A 433 20.07 1.94 -33.73
CA ASP A 433 20.73 3.21 -33.91
C ASP A 433 20.12 4.30 -32.99
N GLN A 434 20.78 5.47 -32.93
CA GLN A 434 20.30 6.61 -32.13
C GLN A 434 18.94 7.15 -32.59
N SER A 435 18.58 7.02 -33.87
CA SER A 435 17.31 7.51 -34.44
C SER A 435 16.16 6.61 -33.98
N HIS A 436 16.42 5.30 -33.93
CA HIS A 436 15.49 4.31 -33.42
C HIS A 436 15.23 4.53 -31.93
N LEU A 437 16.27 4.71 -31.12
CA LEU A 437 16.15 5.09 -29.70
C LEU A 437 15.33 6.39 -29.57
N ALA A 438 15.71 7.46 -30.27
CA ALA A 438 15.07 8.77 -30.13
C ALA A 438 13.57 8.75 -30.48
N ARG A 439 13.19 7.98 -31.51
CA ARG A 439 11.78 7.83 -31.91
C ARG A 439 10.96 7.16 -30.83
N HIS A 440 11.42 6.04 -30.26
CA HIS A 440 10.71 5.31 -29.22
C HIS A 440 10.73 6.05 -27.89
N PHE A 441 11.83 6.70 -27.55
CA PHE A 441 11.96 7.52 -26.36
C PHE A 441 10.96 8.69 -26.39
N ARG A 442 10.92 9.44 -27.51
CA ARG A 442 9.98 10.56 -27.66
C ARG A 442 8.52 10.11 -27.63
N ARG A 443 8.22 8.95 -28.21
CA ARG A 443 6.86 8.38 -28.19
C ARG A 443 6.41 8.04 -26.76
N ARG A 444 7.33 7.63 -25.90
CA ARG A 444 7.02 7.26 -24.50
C ARG A 444 7.01 8.47 -23.55
N THR A 445 8.00 9.34 -23.65
CA THR A 445 8.23 10.43 -22.68
C THR A 445 7.70 11.79 -23.15
N GLY A 446 7.29 11.93 -24.40
CA GLY A 446 6.90 13.20 -25.01
C GLY A 446 8.08 14.11 -25.39
N THR A 447 9.30 13.83 -24.91
CA THR A 447 10.50 14.66 -25.09
C THR A 447 11.60 13.92 -25.87
N SER A 448 12.60 14.66 -26.39
CA SER A 448 13.74 14.00 -27.04
C SER A 448 14.76 13.55 -26.01
N PRO A 449 15.57 12.48 -26.28
CA PRO A 449 16.66 12.06 -25.38
C PRO A 449 17.65 13.18 -25.06
N ARG A 450 17.89 14.09 -26.03
CA ARG A 450 18.76 15.23 -25.82
C ARG A 450 18.18 16.24 -24.83
N LEU A 451 16.87 16.49 -24.91
CA LEU A 451 16.20 17.39 -23.96
C LEU A 451 16.14 16.76 -22.57
N ALA A 452 15.83 15.47 -22.45
CA ALA A 452 15.81 14.73 -21.20
C ALA A 452 17.18 14.72 -20.49
N ARG A 453 18.29 14.72 -21.26
CA ARG A 453 19.65 14.88 -20.70
C ARG A 453 19.85 16.28 -20.12
N MET A 454 19.47 17.33 -20.86
CA MET A 454 19.60 18.72 -20.42
C MET A 454 18.78 19.02 -19.15
N GLU A 455 17.60 18.44 -19.05
CA GLU A 455 16.76 18.55 -17.85
C GLU A 455 17.37 17.86 -16.63
N GLY A 456 18.15 16.79 -16.83
CA GLY A 456 18.95 16.15 -15.78
C GLY A 456 20.19 16.96 -15.35
N GLU A 457 20.71 17.85 -16.21
CA GLU A 457 21.85 18.74 -15.93
C GLU A 457 21.45 20.06 -15.26
N ILE A 458 20.16 20.45 -15.28
CA ILE A 458 19.65 21.71 -14.72
C ILE A 458 19.29 21.57 -13.22
N SER A 459 19.69 20.52 -12.54
CA SER A 459 19.66 20.52 -11.08
C SER A 459 20.90 21.28 -10.56
N PRO A 460 20.75 22.49 -9.97
CA PRO A 460 21.84 23.43 -9.87
C PRO A 460 22.72 23.18 -8.65
N HIS A 461 24.00 22.99 -8.88
CA HIS A 461 24.98 23.56 -7.99
C HIS A 461 25.04 25.08 -8.24
N HIS A 462 24.41 25.88 -7.39
CA HIS A 462 24.73 27.27 -7.23
C HIS A 462 25.66 27.39 -6.02
N PRO A 463 26.93 27.78 -6.21
CA PRO A 463 27.74 28.25 -5.11
C PRO A 463 27.29 29.71 -4.83
N ILE A 464 26.76 29.94 -3.64
CA ILE A 464 26.62 31.29 -3.11
C ILE A 464 28.02 31.72 -2.70
N GLY A 465 28.49 32.78 -3.37
CA GLY A 465 29.62 33.56 -2.94
C GLY A 465 29.31 34.49 -1.76
#